data_47bb01873070177400c2cf0da1112b30
#
_entry.id   47bb01873070177400c2cf0da1112b30
#
_cell.length_a   1.000
_cell.length_b   1.000
_cell.length_c   1.000
_cell.angle_alpha   90.00
_cell.angle_beta   90.00
_cell.angle_gamma   90.00
#
_symmetry.space_group_name_H-M   'P 1'
#
loop_
_entity.id
_entity.type
_entity.pdbx_description
1 polymer ?
#
loop_
_entity_poly.entity_id
_entity_poly.type
_entity_poly.pdbx_seq_one_letter_code
_entity_poly.pdbx_strand_id
1 'polypeptide(L)'
;MSTTIEQILDRAFGHPRGLLGRVGGMVMAHGNGATERHVVDVARLTPQETVLVVGPGPGVGLRLAGQRAAIAYGVDPSPEMLGLVEARCAAEISAGRVRVMDGSAERTGLEEASVDVVLSVNNVQLWDDRAAGFAELLRVLRPGGRLVLSAHDKWLPVPRHALAAELTEAGFTDLQTWVWQPPGVTAPLAAQLRARRPG
;
A
#
# COMPACT_ATOMS: atom_id res chain seq x y z
N MET A 1 -17.59 -27.59 -1.10
CA MET A 1 -17.96 -26.74 0.07
C MET A 1 -16.92 -25.64 0.37
N SER A 2 -15.83 -25.55 -0.40
CA SER A 2 -14.79 -24.50 -0.28
C SER A 2 -15.24 -23.12 -0.77
N THR A 3 -16.08 -23.07 -1.78
CA THR A 3 -16.46 -21.84 -2.53
C THR A 3 -17.17 -20.76 -1.70
N THR A 4 -17.88 -21.13 -0.64
CA THR A 4 -18.67 -20.15 0.15
C THR A 4 -17.82 -19.36 1.13
N ILE A 5 -16.79 -19.98 1.71
CA ILE A 5 -15.88 -19.32 2.67
C ILE A 5 -14.93 -18.40 1.92
N GLU A 6 -14.42 -18.81 0.76
CA GLU A 6 -13.59 -17.98 -0.11
C GLU A 6 -14.35 -16.76 -0.61
N GLN A 7 -15.60 -16.89 -1.04
CA GLN A 7 -16.45 -15.77 -1.45
C GLN A 7 -16.81 -14.81 -0.30
N ILE A 8 -16.95 -15.33 0.94
CA ILE A 8 -17.19 -14.48 2.12
C ILE A 8 -15.91 -13.72 2.49
N LEU A 9 -14.76 -14.38 2.42
CA LEU A 9 -13.46 -13.76 2.68
C LEU A 9 -13.13 -12.71 1.60
N ASP A 10 -13.40 -12.99 0.33
CA ASP A 10 -13.20 -12.03 -0.76
C ASP A 10 -14.10 -10.79 -0.61
N ARG A 11 -15.38 -10.98 -0.24
CA ARG A 11 -16.30 -9.86 0.05
C ARG A 11 -15.96 -9.06 1.30
N ALA A 12 -15.37 -9.70 2.31
CA ALA A 12 -15.00 -9.03 3.57
C ALA A 12 -13.62 -8.36 3.51
N PHE A 13 -12.70 -8.88 2.70
CA PHE A 13 -11.29 -8.50 2.70
C PHE A 13 -10.75 -8.10 1.32
N GLY A 14 -11.35 -8.58 0.22
CA GLY A 14 -10.94 -8.23 -1.14
C GLY A 14 -11.57 -6.92 -1.61
N HIS A 15 -12.90 -6.83 -1.55
CA HIS A 15 -13.66 -5.64 -1.97
C HIS A 15 -14.74 -5.32 -0.92
N PRO A 16 -14.35 -4.73 0.23
CA PRO A 16 -15.27 -4.47 1.34
C PRO A 16 -16.34 -3.45 0.95
N ARG A 17 -17.62 -3.86 1.06
CA ARG A 17 -18.78 -3.01 0.79
C ARG A 17 -19.73 -2.97 1.99
N GLY A 18 -20.30 -1.80 2.28
CA GLY A 18 -21.29 -1.59 3.34
C GLY A 18 -20.77 -1.81 4.76
N LEU A 19 -21.65 -2.21 5.69
CA LEU A 19 -21.32 -2.38 7.12
C LEU A 19 -20.25 -3.46 7.36
N LEU A 20 -20.29 -4.56 6.61
CA LEU A 20 -19.27 -5.63 6.66
C LEU A 20 -17.90 -5.13 6.21
N GLY A 21 -17.83 -4.25 5.21
CA GLY A 21 -16.60 -3.60 4.79
C GLY A 21 -15.99 -2.71 5.85
N ARG A 22 -16.81 -1.93 6.57
CA ARG A 22 -16.35 -1.08 7.69
C ARG A 22 -15.79 -1.89 8.85
N VAL A 23 -16.44 -3.00 9.21
CA VAL A 23 -15.97 -3.90 10.26
C VAL A 23 -14.69 -4.63 9.82
N GLY A 24 -14.64 -5.12 8.58
CA GLY A 24 -13.45 -5.73 7.99
C GLY A 24 -12.26 -4.76 7.96
N GLY A 25 -12.49 -3.50 7.57
CA GLY A 25 -11.48 -2.44 7.59
C GLY A 25 -10.95 -2.13 9.00
N MET A 26 -11.81 -2.09 10.02
CA MET A 26 -11.37 -1.91 11.41
C MET A 26 -10.54 -3.10 11.93
N VAL A 27 -10.90 -4.33 11.57
CA VAL A 27 -10.13 -5.54 11.92
C VAL A 27 -8.78 -5.54 11.19
N MET A 28 -8.75 -5.17 9.91
CA MET A 28 -7.49 -4.99 9.16
C MET A 28 -6.60 -3.90 9.77
N ALA A 29 -7.15 -2.77 10.22
CA ALA A 29 -6.38 -1.71 10.89
C ALA A 29 -5.69 -2.21 12.15
N HIS A 30 -6.36 -3.07 12.91
CA HIS A 30 -5.79 -3.62 14.14
C HIS A 30 -4.66 -4.62 13.84
N GLY A 31 -4.83 -5.47 12.82
CA GLY A 31 -3.84 -6.48 12.42
C GLY A 31 -2.63 -5.90 11.67
N ASN A 32 -2.83 -4.88 10.84
CA ASN A 32 -1.81 -4.35 9.93
C ASN A 32 -1.08 -3.10 10.44
N GLY A 33 -1.58 -2.44 11.48
CA GLY A 33 -1.04 -1.17 11.94
C GLY A 33 0.43 -1.20 12.34
N ALA A 34 0.95 -2.34 12.82
CA ALA A 34 2.36 -2.51 13.10
C ALA A 34 3.19 -2.58 11.80
N THR A 35 2.69 -3.32 10.80
CA THR A 35 3.33 -3.45 9.49
C THR A 35 3.34 -2.11 8.75
N GLU A 36 2.23 -1.37 8.78
CA GLU A 36 2.15 -0.05 8.14
C GLU A 36 3.14 0.94 8.77
N ARG A 37 3.24 0.98 10.11
CA ARG A 37 4.26 1.81 10.80
C ARG A 37 5.68 1.41 10.39
N HIS A 38 5.96 0.11 10.38
CA HIS A 38 7.27 -0.41 9.99
C HIS A 38 7.63 -0.03 8.55
N VAL A 39 6.71 -0.16 7.61
CA VAL A 39 6.92 0.23 6.20
C VAL A 39 7.23 1.72 6.07
N VAL A 40 6.52 2.58 6.80
CA VAL A 40 6.81 4.02 6.84
C VAL A 40 8.19 4.30 7.45
N ASP A 41 8.62 3.54 8.47
CA ASP A 41 9.96 3.66 9.06
C ASP A 41 11.05 3.18 8.08
N VAL A 42 10.85 2.05 7.39
CA VAL A 42 11.74 1.54 6.34
C VAL A 42 11.87 2.51 5.17
N ALA A 43 10.80 3.18 4.82
CA ALA A 43 10.79 4.17 3.74
C ALA A 43 11.67 5.39 4.05
N ARG A 44 11.94 5.71 5.33
CA ARG A 44 12.77 6.85 5.77
C ARG A 44 12.33 8.15 5.10
N LEU A 45 11.05 8.49 5.29
CA LEU A 45 10.45 9.69 4.70
C LEU A 45 11.12 10.96 5.21
N THR A 46 11.25 11.95 4.32
CA THR A 46 11.72 13.30 4.66
C THR A 46 10.61 14.33 4.51
N PRO A 47 10.68 15.48 5.21
CA PRO A 47 9.63 16.50 5.17
C PRO A 47 9.43 17.18 3.80
N GLN A 48 10.32 16.96 2.84
CA GLN A 48 10.26 17.53 1.50
C GLN A 48 9.62 16.58 0.47
N GLU A 49 9.46 15.30 0.83
CA GLU A 49 9.01 14.27 -0.11
C GLU A 49 7.50 14.26 -0.32
N THR A 50 7.12 13.88 -1.53
CA THR A 50 5.76 13.52 -1.91
C THR A 50 5.61 12.01 -1.87
N VAL A 51 4.61 11.52 -1.17
CA VAL A 51 4.38 10.07 -0.95
C VAL A 51 3.06 9.64 -1.59
N LEU A 52 3.06 8.48 -2.23
CA LEU A 52 1.84 7.76 -2.63
C LEU A 52 1.69 6.52 -1.74
N VAL A 53 0.52 6.32 -1.18
CA VAL A 53 0.12 5.08 -0.48
C VAL A 53 -0.99 4.41 -1.29
N VAL A 54 -0.68 3.26 -1.88
CA VAL A 54 -1.63 2.46 -2.66
C VAL A 54 -2.37 1.50 -1.75
N GLY A 55 -3.70 1.51 -1.79
CA GLY A 55 -4.53 0.72 -0.90
C GLY A 55 -4.26 1.06 0.58
N PRO A 56 -4.50 2.31 1.01
CA PRO A 56 -4.16 2.78 2.36
C PRO A 56 -4.94 2.04 3.47
N GLY A 57 -5.87 1.16 3.09
CA GLY A 57 -6.77 0.51 4.02
C GLY A 57 -7.46 1.55 4.90
N PRO A 58 -7.54 1.35 6.23
CA PRO A 58 -8.15 2.34 7.11
C PRO A 58 -7.24 3.55 7.45
N GLY A 59 -6.10 3.73 6.77
CA GLY A 59 -5.33 4.96 6.75
C GLY A 59 -4.26 5.13 7.83
N VAL A 60 -3.83 4.07 8.53
CA VAL A 60 -2.78 4.19 9.56
C VAL A 60 -1.45 4.63 8.94
N GLY A 61 -0.99 3.96 7.88
CA GLY A 61 0.25 4.28 7.17
C GLY A 61 0.17 5.62 6.46
N LEU A 62 -0.96 5.93 5.83
CA LEU A 62 -1.18 7.21 5.15
C LEU A 62 -1.11 8.39 6.10
N ARG A 63 -1.76 8.28 7.27
CA ARG A 63 -1.69 9.32 8.30
C ARG A 63 -0.25 9.58 8.74
N LEU A 64 0.51 8.52 9.00
CA LEU A 64 1.93 8.64 9.40
C LEU A 64 2.78 9.24 8.28
N ALA A 65 2.53 8.86 7.02
CA ALA A 65 3.20 9.45 5.87
C ALA A 65 2.91 10.97 5.79
N GLY A 66 1.64 11.39 5.94
CA GLY A 66 1.27 12.81 5.98
C GLY A 66 1.85 13.60 7.16
N GLN A 67 2.22 12.91 8.26
CA GLN A 67 2.90 13.55 9.40
C GLN A 67 4.40 13.73 9.16
N ARG A 68 5.03 12.95 8.28
CA ARG A 68 6.49 12.91 8.07
C ARG A 68 6.95 13.52 6.75
N ALA A 69 6.08 13.54 5.75
CA ALA A 69 6.36 14.05 4.39
C ALA A 69 5.74 15.45 4.17
N ALA A 70 6.05 16.05 3.04
CA ALA A 70 5.41 17.30 2.62
C ALA A 70 3.93 17.07 2.32
N ILE A 71 3.62 16.02 1.56
CA ILE A 71 2.27 15.59 1.24
C ILE A 71 2.23 14.07 1.01
N ALA A 72 1.14 13.43 1.41
CA ALA A 72 0.85 12.03 1.14
C ALA A 72 -0.49 11.88 0.40
N TYR A 73 -0.47 11.17 -0.72
CA TYR A 73 -1.64 10.77 -1.48
C TYR A 73 -2.03 9.35 -1.09
N GLY A 74 -3.31 9.11 -0.82
CA GLY A 74 -3.88 7.78 -0.66
C GLY A 74 -4.80 7.47 -1.82
N VAL A 75 -4.61 6.35 -2.52
CA VAL A 75 -5.50 5.91 -3.59
C VAL A 75 -6.12 4.55 -3.27
N ASP A 76 -7.43 4.44 -3.42
CA ASP A 76 -8.19 3.20 -3.19
C ASP A 76 -9.42 3.19 -4.09
N PRO A 77 -9.79 2.06 -4.73
CA PRO A 77 -11.00 1.98 -5.55
C PRO A 77 -12.28 1.81 -4.73
N SER A 78 -12.19 1.64 -3.41
CA SER A 78 -13.34 1.43 -2.52
C SER A 78 -13.77 2.75 -1.86
N PRO A 79 -14.97 3.28 -2.18
CA PRO A 79 -15.52 4.47 -1.50
C PRO A 79 -15.63 4.30 0.02
N GLU A 80 -15.87 3.07 0.49
CA GLU A 80 -15.94 2.76 1.92
C GLU A 80 -14.57 2.90 2.59
N MET A 81 -13.50 2.45 1.92
CA MET A 81 -12.13 2.64 2.43
C MET A 81 -11.74 4.11 2.41
N LEU A 82 -12.06 4.83 1.33
CA LEU A 82 -11.82 6.28 1.26
C LEU A 82 -12.50 7.01 2.42
N GLY A 83 -13.76 6.70 2.75
CA GLY A 83 -14.46 7.28 3.89
C GLY A 83 -13.81 6.98 5.26
N LEU A 84 -13.25 5.77 5.46
CA LEU A 84 -12.49 5.43 6.67
C LEU A 84 -11.17 6.21 6.76
N VAL A 85 -10.48 6.33 5.64
CA VAL A 85 -9.24 7.12 5.51
C VAL A 85 -9.49 8.58 5.80
N GLU A 86 -10.52 9.18 5.20
CA GLU A 86 -10.90 10.58 5.44
C GLU A 86 -11.18 10.86 6.91
N ALA A 87 -11.95 9.98 7.56
CA ALA A 87 -12.24 10.10 8.98
C ALA A 87 -10.97 10.00 9.85
N ARG A 88 -10.06 9.09 9.53
CA ARG A 88 -8.81 8.90 10.28
C ARG A 88 -7.80 10.02 10.06
N CYS A 89 -7.70 10.52 8.85
CA CYS A 89 -6.71 11.51 8.41
C CYS A 89 -7.26 12.95 8.41
N ALA A 90 -8.43 13.21 9.02
CA ALA A 90 -9.12 14.49 8.94
C ALA A 90 -8.24 15.69 9.32
N ALA A 91 -7.39 15.56 10.34
CA ALA A 91 -6.46 16.62 10.75
C ALA A 91 -5.37 16.88 9.69
N GLU A 92 -4.80 15.82 9.13
CA GLU A 92 -3.77 15.90 8.10
C GLU A 92 -4.35 16.41 6.76
N ILE A 93 -5.60 16.04 6.43
CA ILE A 93 -6.34 16.55 5.27
C ILE A 93 -6.60 18.06 5.43
N SER A 94 -7.12 18.47 6.58
CA SER A 94 -7.37 19.90 6.86
C SER A 94 -6.09 20.74 6.82
N ALA A 95 -4.96 20.15 7.20
CA ALA A 95 -3.64 20.76 7.11
C ALA A 95 -3.01 20.73 5.71
N GLY A 96 -3.69 20.16 4.70
CA GLY A 96 -3.20 20.02 3.33
C GLY A 96 -2.07 19.00 3.14
N ARG A 97 -1.80 18.15 4.16
CA ARG A 97 -0.71 17.16 4.14
C ARG A 97 -1.14 15.77 3.68
N VAL A 98 -2.44 15.51 3.61
CA VAL A 98 -3.00 14.27 3.06
C VAL A 98 -4.04 14.62 2.01
N ARG A 99 -4.03 13.89 0.91
CA ARG A 99 -5.09 13.89 -0.10
C ARG A 99 -5.54 12.45 -0.36
N VAL A 100 -6.85 12.26 -0.51
CA VAL A 100 -7.47 10.96 -0.73
C VAL A 100 -8.15 11.01 -2.09
N MET A 101 -7.95 9.96 -2.90
CA MET A 101 -8.40 9.91 -4.29
C MET A 101 -8.94 8.53 -4.63
N ASP A 102 -9.98 8.49 -5.46
CA ASP A 102 -10.37 7.26 -6.15
C ASP A 102 -9.27 6.86 -7.16
N GLY A 103 -8.90 5.58 -7.15
CA GLY A 103 -7.86 5.04 -8.01
C GLY A 103 -7.38 3.67 -7.57
N SER A 104 -6.57 3.03 -8.39
CA SER A 104 -5.98 1.71 -8.12
C SER A 104 -4.47 1.72 -8.32
N ALA A 105 -3.82 0.57 -8.11
CA ALA A 105 -2.40 0.41 -8.40
C ALA A 105 -2.11 0.59 -9.89
N GLU A 106 -3.02 0.14 -10.76
CA GLU A 106 -2.92 0.20 -12.22
C GLU A 106 -3.25 1.59 -12.79
N ARG A 107 -3.95 2.42 -12.00
CA ARG A 107 -4.35 3.77 -12.39
C ARG A 107 -4.49 4.66 -11.17
N THR A 108 -3.39 5.27 -10.76
CA THR A 108 -3.34 6.12 -9.57
C THR A 108 -4.00 7.49 -9.74
N GLY A 109 -4.17 7.95 -10.99
CA GLY A 109 -4.64 9.30 -11.29
C GLY A 109 -3.59 10.40 -11.06
N LEU A 110 -2.35 10.05 -10.72
CA LEU A 110 -1.26 11.00 -10.52
C LEU A 110 -0.47 11.23 -11.81
N GLU A 111 0.17 12.39 -11.91
CA GLU A 111 1.04 12.73 -13.02
C GLU A 111 2.33 11.89 -13.02
N GLU A 112 2.97 11.77 -14.19
CA GLU A 112 4.28 11.14 -14.30
C GLU A 112 5.32 11.89 -13.45
N ALA A 113 6.23 11.14 -12.83
CA ALA A 113 7.33 11.68 -12.03
C ALA A 113 6.88 12.73 -10.98
N SER A 114 5.75 12.47 -10.32
CA SER A 114 5.13 13.38 -9.35
C SER A 114 5.41 13.02 -7.90
N VAL A 115 5.82 11.77 -7.60
CA VAL A 115 6.06 11.30 -6.23
C VAL A 115 7.49 10.81 -6.02
N ASP A 116 7.99 10.94 -4.80
CA ASP A 116 9.34 10.49 -4.41
C ASP A 116 9.32 9.07 -3.84
N VAL A 117 8.20 8.69 -3.23
CA VAL A 117 8.03 7.42 -2.52
C VAL A 117 6.68 6.82 -2.80
N VAL A 118 6.65 5.51 -3.06
CA VAL A 118 5.42 4.72 -3.10
C VAL A 118 5.45 3.69 -1.98
N LEU A 119 4.35 3.58 -1.25
CA LEU A 119 4.11 2.58 -0.22
C LEU A 119 2.92 1.70 -0.59
N SER A 120 3.04 0.38 -0.40
CA SER A 120 1.93 -0.57 -0.53
C SER A 120 2.03 -1.62 0.56
N VAL A 121 0.97 -1.80 1.37
CA VAL A 121 0.94 -2.75 2.48
C VAL A 121 -0.27 -3.67 2.36
N ASN A 122 -0.02 -4.98 2.24
CA ASN A 122 -1.05 -6.01 2.13
C ASN A 122 -2.08 -5.72 1.03
N ASN A 123 -1.61 -5.25 -0.11
CA ASN A 123 -2.46 -4.78 -1.20
C ASN A 123 -2.13 -5.46 -2.55
N VAL A 124 -0.87 -5.81 -2.83
CA VAL A 124 -0.41 -6.37 -4.12
C VAL A 124 -1.14 -7.65 -4.55
N GLN A 125 -1.66 -8.44 -3.61
CA GLN A 125 -2.46 -9.63 -3.90
C GLN A 125 -3.88 -9.34 -4.39
N LEU A 126 -4.30 -8.08 -4.31
CA LEU A 126 -5.63 -7.60 -4.72
C LEU A 126 -5.61 -6.91 -6.09
N TRP A 127 -4.44 -6.74 -6.69
CA TRP A 127 -4.32 -6.08 -7.98
C TRP A 127 -4.78 -7.01 -9.10
N ASP A 128 -5.60 -6.49 -10.00
CA ASP A 128 -6.11 -7.25 -11.15
C ASP A 128 -4.99 -7.57 -12.15
N ASP A 129 -4.08 -6.60 -12.37
CA ASP A 129 -2.91 -6.71 -13.25
C ASP A 129 -1.67 -6.13 -12.56
N ARG A 130 -0.83 -6.99 -12.01
CA ARG A 130 0.40 -6.55 -11.33
C ARG A 130 1.41 -5.91 -12.27
N ALA A 131 1.49 -6.36 -13.53
CA ALA A 131 2.42 -5.76 -14.50
C ALA A 131 2.00 -4.32 -14.81
N ALA A 132 0.71 -4.07 -15.05
CA ALA A 132 0.16 -2.73 -15.19
C ALA A 132 0.34 -1.89 -13.91
N GLY A 133 0.11 -2.49 -12.73
CA GLY A 133 0.33 -1.83 -11.44
C GLY A 133 1.77 -1.38 -11.26
N PHE A 134 2.75 -2.28 -11.46
CA PHE A 134 4.17 -1.91 -11.34
C PHE A 134 4.61 -0.88 -12.37
N ALA A 135 4.11 -0.96 -13.61
CA ALA A 135 4.38 0.04 -14.64
C ALA A 135 3.84 1.42 -14.24
N GLU A 136 2.62 1.49 -13.69
CA GLU A 136 2.03 2.74 -13.20
C GLU A 136 2.82 3.30 -12.02
N LEU A 137 3.20 2.46 -11.03
CA LEU A 137 4.01 2.91 -9.90
C LEU A 137 5.39 3.41 -10.34
N LEU A 138 6.01 2.76 -11.34
CA LEU A 138 7.26 3.25 -11.91
C LEU A 138 7.05 4.60 -12.61
N ARG A 139 5.95 4.76 -13.36
CA ARG A 139 5.62 6.01 -14.07
C ARG A 139 5.48 7.20 -13.13
N VAL A 140 4.75 7.05 -12.03
CA VAL A 140 4.49 8.15 -11.09
C VAL A 140 5.67 8.49 -10.19
N LEU A 141 6.58 7.53 -9.94
CA LEU A 141 7.81 7.80 -9.18
C LEU A 141 8.72 8.76 -9.96
N ARG A 142 9.35 9.69 -9.29
CA ARG A 142 10.46 10.49 -9.84
C ARG A 142 11.68 9.60 -10.11
N PRO A 143 12.56 9.95 -11.07
CA PRO A 143 13.88 9.30 -11.19
C PRO A 143 14.60 9.26 -9.84
N GLY A 144 15.13 8.08 -9.47
CA GLY A 144 15.73 7.84 -8.15
C GLY A 144 14.75 7.62 -6.99
N GLY A 145 13.45 7.81 -7.23
CA GLY A 145 12.38 7.54 -6.25
C GLY A 145 12.32 6.06 -5.86
N ARG A 146 11.62 5.74 -4.78
CA ARG A 146 11.59 4.39 -4.22
C ARG A 146 10.20 3.85 -3.96
N LEU A 147 10.05 2.55 -4.19
CA LEU A 147 8.91 1.73 -3.77
C LEU A 147 9.28 0.95 -2.51
N VAL A 148 8.39 0.91 -1.52
CA VAL A 148 8.44 -0.04 -0.39
C VAL A 148 7.12 -0.80 -0.37
N LEU A 149 7.21 -2.12 -0.58
CA LEU A 149 6.07 -3.02 -0.61
C LEU A 149 6.20 -4.03 0.54
N SER A 150 5.09 -4.29 1.21
CA SER A 150 4.96 -5.32 2.23
C SER A 150 3.67 -6.10 2.03
N ALA A 151 3.73 -7.43 2.14
CA ALA A 151 2.54 -8.28 2.14
C ALA A 151 2.75 -9.47 3.08
N HIS A 152 1.66 -10.00 3.63
CA HIS A 152 1.75 -11.26 4.38
C HIS A 152 2.33 -12.35 3.49
N ASP A 153 3.43 -12.98 3.92
CA ASP A 153 4.20 -13.95 3.12
C ASP A 153 3.31 -15.09 2.58
N LYS A 154 2.38 -15.58 3.41
CA LYS A 154 1.43 -16.64 3.03
C LYS A 154 0.33 -16.21 2.04
N TRP A 155 0.14 -14.91 1.81
CA TRP A 155 -0.88 -14.37 0.91
C TRP A 155 -0.27 -13.71 -0.33
N LEU A 156 1.05 -13.83 -0.50
CA LEU A 156 1.67 -13.39 -1.73
C LEU A 156 1.05 -14.13 -2.93
N PRO A 157 0.73 -13.42 -4.02
CA PRO A 157 0.17 -14.04 -5.23
C PRO A 157 1.15 -14.96 -5.94
N VAL A 158 2.45 -14.71 -5.75
CA VAL A 158 3.58 -15.49 -6.24
C VAL A 158 4.69 -15.52 -5.17
N PRO A 159 5.65 -16.45 -5.21
CA PRO A 159 6.78 -16.44 -4.30
C PRO A 159 7.53 -15.10 -4.33
N ARG A 160 8.06 -14.66 -3.19
CA ARG A 160 8.73 -13.35 -3.05
C ARG A 160 9.81 -13.07 -4.11
N HIS A 161 10.59 -14.08 -4.50
CA HIS A 161 11.61 -13.93 -5.55
C HIS A 161 10.98 -13.71 -6.94
N ALA A 162 9.84 -14.31 -7.22
CA ALA A 162 9.10 -14.08 -8.46
C ALA A 162 8.50 -12.67 -8.50
N LEU A 163 7.96 -12.18 -7.36
CA LEU A 163 7.49 -10.79 -7.26
C LEU A 163 8.64 -9.78 -7.44
N ALA A 164 9.85 -10.11 -6.97
CA ALA A 164 11.05 -9.31 -7.22
C ALA A 164 11.44 -9.31 -8.71
N ALA A 165 11.29 -10.45 -9.40
CA ALA A 165 11.53 -10.54 -10.85
C ALA A 165 10.51 -9.67 -11.61
N GLU A 166 9.22 -9.74 -11.27
CA GLU A 166 8.18 -8.87 -11.88
C GLU A 166 8.52 -7.38 -11.73
N LEU A 167 9.04 -6.95 -10.57
CA LEU A 167 9.50 -5.56 -10.38
C LEU A 167 10.69 -5.22 -11.29
N THR A 168 11.64 -6.14 -11.44
CA THR A 168 12.79 -5.94 -12.36
C THR A 168 12.32 -5.84 -13.80
N GLU A 169 11.40 -6.70 -14.23
CA GLU A 169 10.80 -6.68 -15.57
C GLU A 169 10.04 -5.37 -15.83
N ALA A 170 9.39 -4.81 -14.82
CA ALA A 170 8.75 -3.50 -14.89
C ALA A 170 9.74 -2.31 -14.96
N GLY A 171 11.04 -2.53 -14.78
CA GLY A 171 12.08 -1.53 -14.90
C GLY A 171 12.61 -0.97 -13.57
N PHE A 172 12.22 -1.53 -12.43
CA PHE A 172 12.81 -1.16 -11.14
C PHE A 172 14.22 -1.72 -10.98
N THR A 173 15.05 -0.99 -10.24
CA THR A 173 16.43 -1.35 -9.90
C THR A 173 16.65 -1.36 -8.38
N ASP A 174 17.85 -1.71 -7.94
CA ASP A 174 18.27 -1.72 -6.52
C ASP A 174 17.33 -2.54 -5.62
N LEU A 175 16.86 -3.68 -6.14
CA LEU A 175 15.92 -4.53 -5.42
C LEU A 175 16.56 -5.15 -4.16
N GLN A 176 15.85 -5.01 -3.05
CA GLN A 176 16.14 -5.68 -1.80
C GLN A 176 14.90 -6.40 -1.31
N THR A 177 15.05 -7.64 -0.84
CA THR A 177 13.94 -8.42 -0.31
C THR A 177 14.31 -9.03 1.03
N TRP A 178 13.39 -9.01 1.97
CA TRP A 178 13.58 -9.65 3.29
C TRP A 178 12.23 -10.08 3.88
N VAL A 179 12.29 -10.81 4.97
CA VAL A 179 11.12 -11.15 5.78
C VAL A 179 11.21 -10.36 7.08
N TRP A 180 10.11 -9.79 7.50
CA TRP A 180 9.96 -9.12 8.78
C TRP A 180 8.89 -9.80 9.62
N GLN A 181 9.18 -9.98 10.92
CA GLN A 181 8.23 -10.51 11.89
C GLN A 181 7.53 -9.35 12.59
N PRO A 182 6.24 -9.10 12.33
CA PRO A 182 5.47 -8.14 13.11
C PRO A 182 5.41 -8.54 14.59
N PRO A 183 5.31 -7.57 15.52
CA PRO A 183 5.13 -7.87 16.93
C PRO A 183 3.80 -8.59 17.18
N GLY A 184 3.83 -9.61 18.03
CA GLY A 184 2.68 -10.44 18.38
C GLY A 184 2.93 -11.93 18.08
N VAL A 185 2.55 -12.81 19.01
CA VAL A 185 2.85 -14.25 18.94
C VAL A 185 2.21 -14.94 17.71
N THR A 186 1.07 -14.43 17.25
CA THR A 186 0.31 -14.96 16.11
C THR A 186 0.42 -14.10 14.84
N ALA A 187 1.24 -13.04 14.87
CA ALA A 187 1.38 -12.15 13.72
C ALA A 187 2.03 -12.91 12.55
N PRO A 188 1.42 -12.91 11.36
CA PRO A 188 2.01 -13.58 10.21
C PRO A 188 3.27 -12.85 9.74
N LEU A 189 4.23 -13.63 9.23
CA LEU A 189 5.43 -13.06 8.59
C LEU A 189 5.03 -12.15 7.44
N ALA A 190 5.74 -11.05 7.30
CA ALA A 190 5.59 -10.10 6.20
C ALA A 190 6.79 -10.20 5.25
N ALA A 191 6.55 -10.54 4.01
CA ALA A 191 7.49 -10.36 2.92
C ALA A 191 7.60 -8.88 2.61
N GLN A 192 8.81 -8.38 2.47
CA GLN A 192 9.07 -6.99 2.17
C GLN A 192 10.02 -6.86 0.98
N LEU A 193 9.75 -5.85 0.16
CA LEU A 193 10.55 -5.50 -1.00
C LEU A 193 10.77 -3.99 -1.02
N ARG A 194 11.98 -3.59 -1.36
CA ARG A 194 12.33 -2.21 -1.69
C ARG A 194 12.98 -2.16 -3.05
N ALA A 195 12.58 -1.21 -3.88
CA ALA A 195 13.11 -1.03 -5.22
C ALA A 195 13.20 0.47 -5.54
N ARG A 196 13.95 0.83 -6.58
CA ARG A 196 14.08 2.22 -7.07
C ARG A 196 13.66 2.35 -8.52
N ARG A 197 13.07 3.51 -8.87
CA ARG A 197 13.06 3.96 -10.25
C ARG A 197 14.50 4.36 -10.63
N PRO A 198 15.05 3.93 -11.80
CA PRO A 198 16.32 4.42 -12.31
C PRO A 198 16.38 5.95 -12.35
N GLY A 199 17.61 6.51 -12.17
CA GLY A 199 17.85 7.97 -12.25
C GLY A 199 17.91 8.46 -13.68
#